data_5801058f3f162711798db64663920c0f
#
_entry.id   5801058f3f162711798db64663920c0f
#
_cell.length_a   1.000
_cell.length_b   1.000
_cell.length_c   1.000
_cell.angle_alpha   90.00
_cell.angle_beta   90.00
_cell.angle_gamma   90.00
#
_symmetry.space_group_name_H-M   'P 1'
#
loop_
_entity.id
_entity.type
_entity.pdbx_description
1 polymer ?
#
loop_
_entity_poly.entity_id
_entity_poly.type
_entity_poly.pdbx_seq_one_letter_code
_entity_poly.pdbx_strand_id
1 'polypeptide(L)'
;MNALSIILPIILLISLILDYLWSLQKGNSLDIVRKMGIGYNLANTFDSFSYFKDLETPDEQIEFNGNIAPNKDMIKKIKKYGFKTIRFPVTWMYFIDDEGNIKSEWMVRVKEVVDLIIKEKLYCILNVHNDGFYTNWLIRGMEVIDKYINLWTQIANEFKDYNEYLIFESMDEIFFYDDNYYIYDYITLTSLNQAFVDTIRNTGGNNIERLLIVAGANDDYQMTCTSYYKIPVDQSNKLAISIHYFEPYNFIYNINKLLKILN
;
A
#
# COMPACT_ATOMS: atom_id res chain seq x y z
N MET A 1 36.27 -39.98 15.73
CA MET A 1 35.29 -38.94 15.36
C MET A 1 34.67 -39.36 14.04
N ASN A 2 33.34 -39.49 13.98
CA ASN A 2 32.65 -39.92 12.77
C ASN A 2 32.69 -38.76 11.73
N ALA A 3 33.03 -39.07 10.46
CA ALA A 3 33.07 -38.07 9.38
C ALA A 3 31.76 -37.21 9.31
N LEU A 4 30.63 -37.80 9.65
CA LEU A 4 29.33 -37.12 9.74
C LEU A 4 29.31 -35.97 10.79
N SER A 5 30.06 -36.08 11.88
CA SER A 5 30.10 -35.04 12.94
C SER A 5 30.85 -33.78 12.51
N ILE A 6 31.65 -33.87 11.44
CA ILE A 6 32.38 -32.73 10.87
C ILE A 6 31.65 -32.18 9.64
N ILE A 7 31.07 -33.05 8.83
CA ILE A 7 30.39 -32.67 7.57
C ILE A 7 29.09 -31.90 7.83
N LEU A 8 28.28 -32.31 8.80
CA LEU A 8 26.98 -31.67 9.11
C LEU A 8 27.11 -30.19 9.51
N PRO A 9 28.04 -29.79 10.42
CA PRO A 9 28.27 -28.37 10.75
C PRO A 9 28.77 -27.56 9.57
N ILE A 10 29.60 -28.16 8.67
CA ILE A 10 30.11 -27.46 7.48
C ILE A 10 28.97 -27.19 6.49
N ILE A 11 28.09 -28.16 6.25
CA ILE A 11 26.91 -27.97 5.37
C ILE A 11 26.01 -26.89 5.97
N LEU A 12 25.75 -26.90 7.27
CA LEU A 12 24.95 -25.88 7.95
C LEU A 12 25.56 -24.49 7.82
N LEU A 13 26.87 -24.38 7.98
CA LEU A 13 27.61 -23.12 7.84
C LEU A 13 27.56 -22.59 6.39
N ILE A 14 27.72 -23.48 5.42
CA ILE A 14 27.61 -23.12 3.99
C ILE A 14 26.18 -22.65 3.67
N SER A 15 25.16 -23.33 4.17
CA SER A 15 23.76 -22.91 4.01
C SER A 15 23.53 -21.50 4.59
N LEU A 16 23.96 -21.26 5.83
CA LEU A 16 23.86 -19.94 6.48
C LEU A 16 24.61 -18.84 5.70
N ILE A 17 25.79 -19.16 5.16
CA ILE A 17 26.56 -18.20 4.34
C ILE A 17 25.84 -17.93 3.02
N LEU A 18 25.30 -18.94 2.37
CA LEU A 18 24.54 -18.78 1.13
C LEU A 18 23.27 -17.97 1.36
N ASP A 19 22.54 -18.22 2.45
CA ASP A 19 21.36 -17.45 2.84
C ASP A 19 21.72 -16.01 3.14
N TYR A 20 22.83 -15.76 3.83
CA TYR A 20 23.36 -14.42 4.10
C TYR A 20 23.76 -13.70 2.82
N LEU A 21 24.50 -14.35 1.92
CA LEU A 21 24.91 -13.78 0.63
C LEU A 21 23.70 -13.52 -0.27
N TRP A 22 22.70 -14.39 -0.22
CA TRP A 22 21.45 -14.20 -0.96
C TRP A 22 20.63 -13.02 -0.41
N SER A 23 20.59 -12.85 0.91
CA SER A 23 19.97 -11.69 1.55
C SER A 23 20.68 -10.36 1.21
N LEU A 24 22.01 -10.38 1.05
CA LEU A 24 22.80 -9.22 0.61
C LEU A 24 22.54 -8.87 -0.88
N GLN A 25 22.23 -9.85 -1.73
CA GLN A 25 21.90 -9.61 -3.14
C GLN A 25 20.47 -9.08 -3.34
N LYS A 26 19.54 -9.42 -2.47
CA LYS A 26 18.20 -8.85 -2.46
C LYS A 26 18.27 -7.48 -1.80
N GLY A 27 18.32 -6.42 -2.59
CA GLY A 27 18.32 -5.04 -2.08
C GLY A 27 17.36 -4.89 -0.90
N ASN A 28 17.77 -4.17 0.15
CA ASN A 28 16.92 -3.93 1.31
C ASN A 28 15.79 -2.95 0.97
N SER A 29 14.81 -2.78 1.85
CA SER A 29 13.68 -1.85 1.65
C SER A 29 14.16 -0.46 1.29
N LEU A 30 15.22 0.03 1.95
CA LEU A 30 15.77 1.37 1.71
C LEU A 30 16.32 1.54 0.29
N ASP A 31 16.92 0.50 -0.30
CA ASP A 31 17.41 0.55 -1.68
C ASP A 31 16.26 0.65 -2.69
N ILE A 32 15.15 -0.04 -2.42
CA ILE A 32 13.94 0.06 -3.24
C ILE A 32 13.36 1.46 -3.11
N VAL A 33 13.17 1.96 -1.89
CA VAL A 33 12.62 3.30 -1.63
C VAL A 33 13.48 4.40 -2.29
N ARG A 34 14.81 4.29 -2.24
CA ARG A 34 15.70 5.23 -2.94
C ARG A 34 15.51 5.21 -4.46
N LYS A 35 15.28 4.03 -5.05
CA LYS A 35 15.02 3.88 -6.49
C LYS A 35 13.64 4.42 -6.89
N MET A 36 12.66 4.38 -5.98
CA MET A 36 11.32 4.94 -6.21
C MET A 36 11.36 6.44 -6.46
N GLY A 37 12.30 7.17 -5.86
CA GLY A 37 12.52 8.59 -6.12
C GLY A 37 11.28 9.45 -5.87
N ILE A 38 11.07 10.47 -6.71
CA ILE A 38 9.89 11.34 -6.64
C ILE A 38 8.71 10.64 -7.31
N GLY A 39 7.58 10.59 -6.60
CA GLY A 39 6.33 9.99 -7.06
C GLY A 39 5.27 11.01 -7.48
N TYR A 40 4.30 10.54 -8.25
CA TYR A 40 3.07 11.25 -8.62
C TYR A 40 1.88 10.48 -8.02
N ASN A 41 0.97 11.19 -7.34
CA ASN A 41 -0.27 10.59 -6.83
C ASN A 41 -1.36 10.71 -7.91
N LEU A 42 -1.80 9.58 -8.46
CA LEU A 42 -2.82 9.49 -9.51
C LEU A 42 -4.22 9.46 -8.87
N ALA A 43 -4.52 10.50 -8.08
CA ALA A 43 -5.74 10.59 -7.29
C ALA A 43 -6.95 11.11 -8.09
N ASN A 44 -8.12 11.04 -7.44
CA ASN A 44 -9.43 11.50 -7.93
C ASN A 44 -9.92 10.77 -9.20
N THR A 45 -9.49 9.53 -9.38
CA THR A 45 -9.94 8.64 -10.46
C THR A 45 -10.50 7.34 -9.85
N PHE A 46 -9.66 6.33 -9.67
CA PHE A 46 -10.06 5.05 -9.07
C PHE A 46 -10.36 5.13 -7.56
N ASP A 47 -9.93 6.20 -6.91
CA ASP A 47 -10.19 6.55 -5.52
C ASP A 47 -11.38 7.52 -5.34
N SER A 48 -12.15 7.79 -6.39
CA SER A 48 -13.33 8.66 -6.27
C SER A 48 -14.33 8.09 -5.28
N PHE A 49 -14.95 8.97 -4.50
CA PHE A 49 -15.87 8.62 -3.42
C PHE A 49 -17.09 9.54 -3.44
N SER A 50 -18.28 9.00 -3.18
CA SER A 50 -19.53 9.76 -3.10
C SER A 50 -20.24 9.48 -1.77
N TYR A 51 -20.62 10.56 -1.07
CA TYR A 51 -21.48 10.48 0.11
C TYR A 51 -22.98 10.32 -0.22
N PHE A 52 -23.37 10.48 -1.49
CA PHE A 52 -24.78 10.65 -1.86
C PHE A 52 -25.33 9.48 -2.68
N LYS A 53 -24.46 8.72 -3.33
CA LYS A 53 -24.84 7.57 -4.15
C LYS A 53 -23.71 6.56 -4.24
N ASP A 54 -24.05 5.30 -4.43
CA ASP A 54 -23.07 4.30 -4.84
C ASP A 54 -22.67 4.52 -6.30
N LEU A 55 -21.42 4.24 -6.61
CA LEU A 55 -20.88 4.29 -7.96
C LEU A 55 -20.98 2.88 -8.54
N GLU A 56 -21.87 2.72 -9.53
CA GLU A 56 -22.32 1.40 -9.98
C GLU A 56 -21.41 0.78 -11.03
N THR A 57 -20.71 1.60 -11.81
CA THR A 57 -19.83 1.14 -12.89
C THR A 57 -18.41 1.67 -12.74
N PRO A 58 -17.41 0.95 -13.27
CA PRO A 58 -16.02 1.42 -13.27
C PRO A 58 -15.86 2.82 -13.90
N ASP A 59 -16.56 3.11 -14.97
CA ASP A 59 -16.49 4.40 -15.65
C ASP A 59 -17.10 5.53 -14.81
N GLU A 60 -18.23 5.29 -14.12
CA GLU A 60 -18.76 6.25 -13.14
C GLU A 60 -17.76 6.56 -12.02
N GLN A 61 -17.09 5.53 -11.48
CA GLN A 61 -16.05 5.71 -10.47
C GLN A 61 -14.93 6.60 -10.98
N ILE A 62 -14.40 6.28 -12.15
CA ILE A 62 -13.21 6.93 -12.72
C ILE A 62 -13.52 8.39 -13.12
N GLU A 63 -14.70 8.64 -13.67
CA GLU A 63 -15.09 9.95 -14.20
C GLU A 63 -15.84 10.83 -13.19
N PHE A 64 -16.15 10.30 -12.00
CA PHE A 64 -17.00 10.97 -11.00
C PHE A 64 -16.56 12.41 -10.68
N ASN A 65 -15.26 12.65 -10.58
CA ASN A 65 -14.70 13.98 -10.31
C ASN A 65 -14.36 14.76 -11.59
N GLY A 66 -14.88 14.36 -12.77
CA GLY A 66 -14.58 15.01 -14.04
C GLY A 66 -13.18 14.70 -14.59
N ASN A 67 -12.53 13.67 -14.07
CA ASN A 67 -11.22 13.22 -14.52
C ASN A 67 -11.34 12.28 -15.72
N ILE A 68 -10.23 12.12 -16.42
CA ILE A 68 -10.10 11.20 -17.54
C ILE A 68 -9.42 9.92 -17.05
N ALA A 69 -9.92 8.78 -17.51
CA ALA A 69 -9.30 7.49 -17.22
C ALA A 69 -7.79 7.51 -17.52
N PRO A 70 -6.95 6.98 -16.61
CA PRO A 70 -5.52 6.87 -16.83
C PRO A 70 -5.23 6.14 -18.13
N ASN A 71 -4.36 6.70 -18.95
CA ASN A 71 -4.01 6.15 -20.24
C ASN A 71 -2.48 6.17 -20.49
N LYS A 72 -2.06 5.48 -21.53
CA LYS A 72 -0.64 5.33 -21.87
C LYS A 72 0.09 6.67 -22.04
N ASP A 73 -0.56 7.66 -22.65
CA ASP A 73 0.08 8.96 -22.93
C ASP A 73 0.25 9.77 -21.64
N MET A 74 -0.72 9.68 -20.72
CA MET A 74 -0.62 10.25 -19.38
C MET A 74 0.57 9.64 -18.62
N ILE A 75 0.66 8.31 -18.55
CA ILE A 75 1.75 7.61 -17.85
C ILE A 75 3.12 7.99 -18.45
N LYS A 76 3.24 8.05 -19.79
CA LYS A 76 4.46 8.50 -20.47
C LYS A 76 4.81 9.96 -20.15
N LYS A 77 3.82 10.85 -20.06
CA LYS A 77 4.04 12.23 -19.65
C LYS A 77 4.58 12.32 -18.23
N ILE A 78 3.98 11.61 -17.28
CA ILE A 78 4.44 11.56 -15.89
C ILE A 78 5.91 11.13 -15.84
N LYS A 79 6.27 10.06 -16.54
CA LYS A 79 7.65 9.60 -16.65
C LYS A 79 8.58 10.65 -17.27
N LYS A 80 8.15 11.32 -18.35
CA LYS A 80 8.93 12.36 -19.03
C LYS A 80 9.25 13.54 -18.12
N TYR A 81 8.36 13.86 -17.16
CA TYR A 81 8.60 14.90 -16.16
C TYR A 81 9.54 14.46 -15.02
N GLY A 82 10.08 13.23 -15.08
CA GLY A 82 11.11 12.75 -14.15
C GLY A 82 10.57 11.96 -12.97
N PHE A 83 9.27 11.76 -12.86
CA PHE A 83 8.69 10.89 -11.84
C PHE A 83 9.12 9.43 -12.07
N LYS A 84 9.39 8.72 -10.98
CA LYS A 84 9.80 7.30 -11.01
C LYS A 84 8.77 6.38 -10.38
N THR A 85 7.82 6.94 -9.65
CA THR A 85 6.75 6.22 -8.95
C THR A 85 5.41 6.86 -9.27
N ILE A 86 4.38 6.03 -9.41
CA ILE A 86 2.98 6.46 -9.42
C ILE A 86 2.31 5.77 -8.24
N ARG A 87 1.79 6.56 -7.29
CA ARG A 87 0.82 6.06 -6.32
C ARG A 87 -0.53 6.03 -7.01
N PHE A 88 -1.14 4.87 -7.03
CA PHE A 88 -2.41 4.58 -7.69
C PHE A 88 -3.43 4.19 -6.63
N PRO A 89 -4.13 5.15 -6.04
CA PRO A 89 -5.14 4.91 -5.03
C PRO A 89 -6.39 4.31 -5.65
N VAL A 90 -6.97 3.30 -4.99
CA VAL A 90 -8.14 2.55 -5.46
C VAL A 90 -9.14 2.35 -4.33
N THR A 91 -10.39 2.76 -4.54
CA THR A 91 -11.53 2.43 -3.69
C THR A 91 -12.18 1.15 -4.22
N TRP A 92 -12.39 0.18 -3.35
CA TRP A 92 -12.87 -1.17 -3.70
C TRP A 92 -14.32 -1.40 -3.32
N MET A 93 -14.84 -0.71 -2.28
CA MET A 93 -16.12 -0.99 -1.63
C MET A 93 -17.32 -1.00 -2.57
N TYR A 94 -17.34 -0.19 -3.63
CA TYR A 94 -18.43 -0.17 -4.61
C TYR A 94 -18.45 -1.40 -5.53
N PHE A 95 -17.34 -2.12 -5.58
CA PHE A 95 -17.15 -3.26 -6.48
C PHE A 95 -16.85 -4.55 -5.70
N ILE A 96 -17.38 -4.66 -4.48
CA ILE A 96 -17.39 -5.89 -3.69
C ILE A 96 -18.85 -6.39 -3.66
N ASP A 97 -19.06 -7.66 -4.02
CA ASP A 97 -20.37 -8.30 -3.95
C ASP A 97 -20.76 -8.70 -2.52
N ASP A 98 -21.97 -9.21 -2.34
CA ASP A 98 -22.49 -9.61 -1.02
C ASP A 98 -21.69 -10.76 -0.37
N GLU A 99 -21.01 -11.57 -1.17
CA GLU A 99 -20.13 -12.64 -0.74
C GLU A 99 -18.71 -12.14 -0.41
N GLY A 100 -18.43 -10.87 -0.65
CA GLY A 100 -17.13 -10.25 -0.37
C GLY A 100 -16.09 -10.41 -1.48
N ASN A 101 -16.52 -10.78 -2.71
CA ASN A 101 -15.63 -10.90 -3.85
C ASN A 101 -15.53 -9.59 -4.63
N ILE A 102 -14.34 -9.28 -5.12
CA ILE A 102 -14.14 -8.15 -6.03
C ILE A 102 -14.78 -8.49 -7.38
N LYS A 103 -15.66 -7.62 -7.88
CA LYS A 103 -16.24 -7.74 -9.20
C LYS A 103 -15.16 -7.76 -10.27
N SER A 104 -15.21 -8.74 -11.17
CA SER A 104 -14.16 -8.98 -12.18
C SER A 104 -13.90 -7.77 -13.08
N GLU A 105 -14.95 -7.03 -13.43
CA GLU A 105 -14.86 -5.81 -14.23
C GLU A 105 -13.99 -4.73 -13.57
N TRP A 106 -14.05 -4.57 -12.24
CA TRP A 106 -13.20 -3.64 -11.50
C TRP A 106 -11.75 -4.10 -11.47
N MET A 107 -11.53 -5.37 -11.14
CA MET A 107 -10.18 -5.94 -11.13
C MET A 107 -9.49 -5.80 -12.49
N VAL A 108 -10.21 -6.03 -13.59
CA VAL A 108 -9.69 -5.84 -14.96
C VAL A 108 -9.26 -4.40 -15.19
N ARG A 109 -10.09 -3.40 -14.79
CA ARG A 109 -9.76 -1.98 -14.96
C ARG A 109 -8.54 -1.57 -14.12
N VAL A 110 -8.46 -2.03 -12.86
CA VAL A 110 -7.30 -1.78 -12.00
C VAL A 110 -6.03 -2.39 -12.61
N LYS A 111 -6.13 -3.62 -13.10
CA LYS A 111 -5.01 -4.32 -13.74
C LYS A 111 -4.50 -3.59 -14.99
N GLU A 112 -5.39 -3.11 -15.84
CA GLU A 112 -5.03 -2.31 -17.02
C GLU A 112 -4.12 -1.12 -16.67
N VAL A 113 -4.44 -0.38 -15.59
CA VAL A 113 -3.66 0.77 -15.17
C VAL A 113 -2.32 0.35 -14.57
N VAL A 114 -2.31 -0.69 -13.72
CA VAL A 114 -1.07 -1.26 -13.17
C VAL A 114 -0.13 -1.70 -14.30
N ASP A 115 -0.66 -2.39 -15.31
CA ASP A 115 0.12 -2.84 -16.48
C ASP A 115 0.73 -1.67 -17.27
N LEU A 116 -0.04 -0.58 -17.47
CA LEU A 116 0.47 0.64 -18.11
C LEU A 116 1.65 1.24 -17.36
N ILE A 117 1.55 1.34 -16.02
CA ILE A 117 2.58 1.90 -15.16
C ILE A 117 3.84 1.05 -15.19
N ILE A 118 3.71 -0.25 -14.97
CA ILE A 118 4.85 -1.19 -14.92
C ILE A 118 5.53 -1.34 -16.28
N LYS A 119 4.76 -1.33 -17.37
CA LYS A 119 5.31 -1.37 -18.73
C LYS A 119 6.25 -0.20 -19.02
N GLU A 120 5.99 0.95 -18.44
CA GLU A 120 6.87 2.11 -18.53
C GLU A 120 8.05 2.05 -17.55
N LYS A 121 8.22 0.97 -16.79
CA LYS A 121 9.25 0.81 -15.73
C LYS A 121 9.18 1.88 -14.66
N LEU A 122 7.96 2.26 -14.27
CA LEU A 122 7.68 3.08 -13.11
C LEU A 122 7.25 2.17 -11.96
N TYR A 123 7.60 2.53 -10.74
CA TYR A 123 7.03 1.89 -9.56
C TYR A 123 5.55 2.24 -9.47
N CYS A 124 4.71 1.25 -9.16
CA CYS A 124 3.29 1.41 -8.92
C CYS A 124 3.01 1.08 -7.46
N ILE A 125 2.49 2.03 -6.70
CA ILE A 125 1.97 1.79 -5.35
C ILE A 125 0.46 1.65 -5.46
N LEU A 126 -0.04 0.43 -5.28
CA LEU A 126 -1.46 0.11 -5.26
C LEU A 126 -1.94 -0.02 -3.82
N ASN A 127 -3.05 0.64 -3.46
CA ASN A 127 -3.57 0.64 -2.10
C ASN A 127 -5.06 0.33 -2.01
N VAL A 128 -5.56 0.33 -0.78
CA VAL A 128 -6.97 0.37 -0.41
C VAL A 128 -7.27 1.78 0.10
N HIS A 129 -8.21 2.49 -0.57
CA HIS A 129 -8.47 3.92 -0.39
C HIS A 129 -9.97 4.19 -0.22
N ASN A 130 -10.37 5.07 0.70
CA ASN A 130 -11.77 5.48 0.95
C ASN A 130 -12.77 4.33 1.21
N ASP A 131 -12.32 3.15 1.58
CA ASP A 131 -13.19 2.01 1.80
C ASP A 131 -13.86 2.07 3.18
N GLY A 132 -15.16 2.35 3.19
CA GLY A 132 -15.94 2.65 4.41
C GLY A 132 -15.99 1.53 5.45
N PHE A 133 -15.62 0.28 5.08
CA PHE A 133 -15.63 -0.83 6.03
C PHE A 133 -14.44 -0.83 7.00
N TYR A 134 -13.39 -0.08 6.73
CA TYR A 134 -12.31 0.11 7.70
C TYR A 134 -12.26 1.51 8.31
N THR A 135 -12.88 2.52 7.70
CA THR A 135 -13.03 3.83 8.34
C THR A 135 -13.91 3.78 9.60
N ASN A 136 -14.75 2.75 9.72
CA ASN A 136 -15.60 2.49 10.89
C ASN A 136 -15.10 1.32 11.76
N TRP A 137 -13.87 0.88 11.60
CA TRP A 137 -13.34 -0.33 12.22
C TRP A 137 -13.22 -0.27 13.75
N LEU A 138 -13.06 0.91 14.35
CA LEU A 138 -13.12 1.10 15.80
C LEU A 138 -14.44 0.64 16.40
N ILE A 139 -15.51 0.64 15.60
CA ILE A 139 -16.86 0.29 16.02
C ILE A 139 -17.17 -1.18 15.75
N ARG A 140 -16.52 -1.81 14.74
CA ARG A 140 -16.91 -3.13 14.22
C ARG A 140 -16.00 -4.30 14.59
N GLY A 141 -14.82 -4.05 15.15
CA GLY A 141 -13.94 -5.11 15.67
C GLY A 141 -13.45 -6.12 14.63
N MET A 142 -13.49 -7.41 14.99
CA MET A 142 -12.92 -8.51 14.17
C MET A 142 -13.57 -8.69 12.80
N GLU A 143 -14.84 -8.35 12.65
CA GLU A 143 -15.54 -8.44 11.35
C GLU A 143 -14.87 -7.63 10.25
N VAL A 144 -14.33 -6.48 10.60
CA VAL A 144 -13.61 -5.63 9.64
C VAL A 144 -12.29 -6.25 9.23
N ILE A 145 -11.58 -6.88 10.17
CA ILE A 145 -10.31 -7.56 9.89
C ILE A 145 -10.52 -8.69 8.88
N ASP A 146 -11.57 -9.49 9.04
CA ASP A 146 -11.85 -10.59 8.12
C ASP A 146 -12.16 -10.08 6.69
N LYS A 147 -12.94 -9.01 6.56
CA LYS A 147 -13.22 -8.37 5.27
C LYS A 147 -11.94 -7.81 4.64
N TYR A 148 -11.10 -7.19 5.45
CA TYR A 148 -9.82 -6.65 5.02
C TYR A 148 -8.85 -7.74 4.53
N ILE A 149 -8.75 -8.85 5.26
CA ILE A 149 -7.98 -10.02 4.86
C ILE A 149 -8.51 -10.60 3.54
N ASN A 150 -9.83 -10.75 3.42
CA ASN A 150 -10.44 -11.26 2.19
C ASN A 150 -10.14 -10.36 0.98
N LEU A 151 -10.28 -9.04 1.14
CA LEU A 151 -9.96 -8.07 0.09
C LEU A 151 -8.50 -8.20 -0.35
N TRP A 152 -7.54 -8.14 0.59
CA TRP A 152 -6.13 -8.22 0.27
C TRP A 152 -5.71 -9.59 -0.27
N THR A 153 -6.38 -10.67 0.14
CA THR A 153 -6.14 -12.02 -0.42
C THR A 153 -6.44 -12.04 -1.92
N GLN A 154 -7.53 -11.43 -2.35
CA GLN A 154 -7.91 -11.37 -3.75
C GLN A 154 -6.95 -10.50 -4.56
N ILE A 155 -6.65 -9.29 -4.08
CA ILE A 155 -5.68 -8.38 -4.71
C ILE A 155 -4.32 -9.06 -4.82
N ALA A 156 -3.82 -9.62 -3.73
CA ALA A 156 -2.50 -10.24 -3.71
C ALA A 156 -2.38 -11.45 -4.63
N ASN A 157 -3.43 -12.28 -4.73
CA ASN A 157 -3.45 -13.42 -5.65
C ASN A 157 -3.46 -12.99 -7.12
N GLU A 158 -4.21 -11.93 -7.48
CA GLU A 158 -4.23 -11.41 -8.84
C GLU A 158 -2.86 -10.91 -9.29
N PHE A 159 -2.13 -10.27 -8.39
CA PHE A 159 -0.86 -9.62 -8.71
C PHE A 159 0.39 -10.37 -8.23
N LYS A 160 0.28 -11.61 -7.76
CA LYS A 160 1.41 -12.34 -7.14
C LYS A 160 2.63 -12.53 -8.04
N ASP A 161 2.42 -12.59 -9.35
CA ASP A 161 3.47 -12.82 -10.33
C ASP A 161 4.08 -11.52 -10.91
N TYR A 162 3.55 -10.36 -10.48
CA TYR A 162 4.10 -9.06 -10.85
C TYR A 162 5.46 -8.82 -10.17
N ASN A 163 6.37 -8.20 -10.89
CA ASN A 163 7.74 -7.95 -10.43
C ASN A 163 7.83 -6.86 -9.34
N GLU A 164 9.04 -6.49 -8.95
CA GLU A 164 9.37 -5.53 -7.90
C GLU A 164 8.91 -4.10 -8.15
N TYR A 165 8.45 -3.76 -9.35
CA TYR A 165 7.87 -2.46 -9.64
C TYR A 165 6.47 -2.28 -9.05
N LEU A 166 5.75 -3.36 -8.72
CA LEU A 166 4.49 -3.29 -8.00
C LEU A 166 4.73 -3.36 -6.50
N ILE A 167 4.21 -2.38 -5.79
CA ILE A 167 4.28 -2.21 -4.34
C ILE A 167 2.85 -2.16 -3.82
N PHE A 168 2.57 -2.76 -2.68
CA PHE A 168 1.27 -2.64 -2.01
C PHE A 168 1.37 -1.71 -0.81
N GLU A 169 0.37 -0.84 -0.65
CA GLU A 169 0.19 0.03 0.50
C GLU A 169 -1.09 -0.37 1.22
N SER A 170 -0.98 -0.61 2.53
CA SER A 170 -2.03 -1.27 3.31
C SER A 170 -3.37 -0.53 3.28
N MET A 171 -3.34 0.77 3.50
CA MET A 171 -4.52 1.63 3.57
C MET A 171 -4.10 3.10 3.57
N ASP A 172 -5.07 4.00 3.37
CA ASP A 172 -4.90 5.45 3.37
C ASP A 172 -5.57 6.07 4.59
N GLU A 173 -4.95 7.10 5.17
CA GLU A 173 -5.46 8.04 6.18
C GLU A 173 -6.45 7.44 7.21
N ILE A 174 -5.98 6.50 8.04
CA ILE A 174 -6.80 5.99 9.14
C ILE A 174 -6.82 7.00 10.29
N PHE A 175 -7.95 7.65 10.46
CA PHE A 175 -8.15 8.62 11.52
C PHE A 175 -8.54 7.95 12.84
N PHE A 176 -7.89 8.37 13.92
CA PHE A 176 -8.26 8.05 15.29
C PHE A 176 -9.38 9.01 15.72
N TYR A 177 -10.51 8.45 16.16
CA TYR A 177 -11.74 9.22 16.34
C TYR A 177 -11.91 9.84 17.74
N ASP A 178 -11.21 9.34 18.76
CA ASP A 178 -11.46 9.76 20.15
C ASP A 178 -10.16 9.76 20.97
N ASP A 179 -9.84 10.90 21.57
CA ASP A 179 -8.71 11.07 22.48
C ASP A 179 -8.75 10.10 23.68
N ASN A 180 -9.92 9.56 24.04
CA ASN A 180 -10.08 8.62 25.14
C ASN A 180 -9.77 7.16 24.77
N TYR A 181 -9.77 6.81 23.47
CA TYR A 181 -9.53 5.47 22.96
C TYR A 181 -8.20 5.30 22.25
N TYR A 182 -7.34 6.27 22.31
CA TYR A 182 -6.06 6.38 21.64
C TYR A 182 -5.21 5.08 21.63
N ILE A 183 -5.15 4.37 22.76
CA ILE A 183 -4.38 3.10 22.85
C ILE A 183 -5.05 1.99 22.05
N TYR A 184 -6.37 1.92 22.05
CA TYR A 184 -7.10 0.90 21.29
C TYR A 184 -6.93 1.10 19.79
N ASP A 185 -6.85 2.35 19.33
CA ASP A 185 -6.62 2.70 17.94
C ASP A 185 -5.26 2.20 17.46
N TYR A 186 -4.20 2.37 18.28
CA TYR A 186 -2.89 1.81 17.97
C TYR A 186 -2.88 0.28 17.93
N ILE A 187 -3.57 -0.38 18.86
CA ILE A 187 -3.67 -1.85 18.88
C ILE A 187 -4.31 -2.35 17.60
N THR A 188 -5.38 -1.72 17.16
CA THR A 188 -6.11 -2.17 16.00
C THR A 188 -5.37 -1.81 14.70
N LEU A 189 -4.79 -0.63 14.59
CA LEU A 189 -3.91 -0.28 13.47
C LEU A 189 -2.77 -1.30 13.33
N THR A 190 -2.14 -1.68 14.46
CA THR A 190 -1.10 -2.71 14.49
C THR A 190 -1.65 -4.05 13.99
N SER A 191 -2.86 -4.43 14.41
CA SER A 191 -3.49 -5.70 14.01
C SER A 191 -3.83 -5.70 12.51
N LEU A 192 -4.33 -4.59 11.96
CA LEU A 192 -4.62 -4.45 10.53
C LEU A 192 -3.34 -4.47 9.69
N ASN A 193 -2.32 -3.72 10.09
CA ASN A 193 -1.03 -3.73 9.40
C ASN A 193 -0.37 -5.11 9.44
N GLN A 194 -0.47 -5.85 10.57
CA GLN A 194 0.03 -7.23 10.66
C GLN A 194 -0.78 -8.16 9.77
N ALA A 195 -2.12 -8.07 9.81
CA ALA A 195 -2.99 -8.87 8.96
C ALA A 195 -2.70 -8.66 7.47
N PHE A 196 -2.44 -7.42 7.05
CA PHE A 196 -2.00 -7.10 5.69
C PHE A 196 -0.70 -7.81 5.33
N VAL A 197 0.34 -7.68 6.16
CA VAL A 197 1.65 -8.29 5.90
C VAL A 197 1.50 -9.81 5.78
N ASP A 198 0.86 -10.44 6.76
CA ASP A 198 0.69 -11.89 6.78
C ASP A 198 -0.11 -12.39 5.58
N THR A 199 -1.19 -11.70 5.23
CA THR A 199 -2.03 -12.04 4.07
C THR A 199 -1.21 -12.00 2.78
N ILE A 200 -0.49 -10.91 2.53
CA ILE A 200 0.31 -10.78 1.31
C ILE A 200 1.38 -11.86 1.24
N ARG A 201 2.15 -12.07 2.32
CA ARG A 201 3.22 -13.08 2.35
C ARG A 201 2.70 -14.49 2.09
N ASN A 202 1.54 -14.82 2.65
CA ASN A 202 0.91 -16.14 2.53
C ASN A 202 0.41 -16.46 1.10
N THR A 203 0.21 -15.47 0.23
CA THR A 203 -0.18 -15.72 -1.17
C THR A 203 0.97 -16.25 -2.03
N GLY A 204 2.22 -16.17 -1.56
CA GLY A 204 3.38 -16.72 -2.27
C GLY A 204 3.82 -15.92 -3.49
N GLY A 205 4.52 -16.58 -4.42
CA GLY A 205 5.06 -15.93 -5.61
C GLY A 205 5.99 -14.76 -5.28
N ASN A 206 5.95 -13.69 -6.06
CA ASN A 206 6.75 -12.49 -5.83
C ASN A 206 6.30 -11.70 -4.58
N ASN A 207 5.11 -12.02 -4.03
CA ASN A 207 4.61 -11.37 -2.83
C ASN A 207 5.41 -11.70 -1.56
N ILE A 208 6.16 -12.82 -1.56
CA ILE A 208 7.06 -13.17 -0.44
C ILE A 208 8.09 -12.06 -0.21
N GLU A 209 8.59 -11.44 -1.28
CA GLU A 209 9.68 -10.45 -1.24
C GLU A 209 9.25 -9.04 -1.69
N ARG A 210 7.97 -8.85 -1.97
CA ARG A 210 7.43 -7.55 -2.39
C ARG A 210 7.63 -6.50 -1.29
N LEU A 211 8.04 -5.29 -1.64
CA LEU A 211 8.00 -4.16 -0.72
C LEU A 211 6.54 -3.89 -0.34
N LEU A 212 6.25 -3.83 0.94
CA LEU A 212 4.96 -3.46 1.50
C LEU A 212 5.08 -2.14 2.25
N ILE A 213 4.09 -1.27 2.06
CA ILE A 213 3.98 -0.01 2.77
C ILE A 213 2.83 -0.15 3.77
N VAL A 214 3.12 0.00 5.05
CA VAL A 214 2.13 -0.05 6.13
C VAL A 214 1.75 1.36 6.56
N ALA A 215 0.50 1.57 6.92
CA ALA A 215 0.01 2.88 7.34
C ALA A 215 0.64 3.31 8.66
N GLY A 216 1.07 4.55 8.75
CA GLY A 216 1.40 5.22 9.99
C GLY A 216 0.16 5.54 10.83
N ALA A 217 0.36 5.92 12.08
CA ALA A 217 -0.74 6.33 12.94
C ALA A 217 -1.28 7.69 12.49
N ASN A 218 -2.55 7.73 12.07
CA ASN A 218 -3.17 8.92 11.46
C ASN A 218 -2.43 9.43 10.22
N ASP A 219 -1.57 8.61 9.63
CA ASP A 219 -0.54 9.01 8.67
C ASP A 219 0.32 10.21 9.11
N ASP A 220 0.27 10.53 10.40
CA ASP A 220 0.99 11.63 11.04
C ASP A 220 2.35 11.16 11.57
N TYR A 221 3.41 11.95 11.30
CA TYR A 221 4.76 11.57 11.69
C TYR A 221 4.95 11.60 13.21
N GLN A 222 4.33 12.53 13.94
CA GLN A 222 4.48 12.64 15.38
C GLN A 222 3.80 11.46 16.07
N MET A 223 2.58 11.12 15.65
CA MET A 223 1.85 9.97 16.16
C MET A 223 2.54 8.65 15.83
N THR A 224 3.07 8.53 14.62
CA THR A 224 3.81 7.34 14.18
C THR A 224 5.13 7.14 14.93
N CYS A 225 5.80 8.22 15.34
CA CYS A 225 7.05 8.14 16.11
C CYS A 225 6.86 7.89 17.62
N THR A 226 5.64 7.62 18.09
CA THR A 226 5.39 7.30 19.51
C THR A 226 5.77 5.85 19.85
N SER A 227 5.92 5.57 21.14
CA SER A 227 6.14 4.20 21.62
C SER A 227 4.91 3.29 21.48
N TYR A 228 3.75 3.84 21.19
CA TYR A 228 2.50 3.10 20.98
C TYR A 228 2.44 2.47 19.59
N TYR A 229 2.99 3.12 18.56
CA TYR A 229 3.06 2.56 17.22
C TYR A 229 4.00 1.35 17.19
N LYS A 230 3.54 0.25 16.62
CA LYS A 230 4.31 -0.99 16.46
C LYS A 230 4.43 -1.34 14.98
N ILE A 231 5.67 -1.49 14.53
CA ILE A 231 5.94 -1.98 13.18
C ILE A 231 5.57 -3.47 13.13
N PRO A 232 4.81 -3.92 12.12
CA PRO A 232 4.50 -5.34 11.95
C PRO A 232 5.75 -6.21 11.83
N VAL A 233 5.64 -7.45 12.25
CA VAL A 233 6.67 -8.45 12.02
C VAL A 233 6.63 -8.89 10.56
N ASP A 234 7.75 -8.82 9.87
CA ASP A 234 7.91 -9.29 8.49
C ASP A 234 9.21 -10.07 8.35
N GLN A 235 9.11 -11.37 8.05
CA GLN A 235 10.29 -12.24 7.89
C GLN A 235 11.17 -11.84 6.69
N SER A 236 10.58 -11.18 5.69
CA SER A 236 11.30 -10.71 4.51
C SER A 236 12.05 -9.39 4.73
N ASN A 237 11.78 -8.68 5.83
CA ASN A 237 12.32 -7.34 6.12
C ASN A 237 12.10 -6.35 4.96
N LYS A 238 10.93 -6.42 4.31
CA LYS A 238 10.55 -5.60 3.15
C LYS A 238 9.37 -4.69 3.47
N LEU A 239 9.50 -3.91 4.56
CA LEU A 239 8.50 -2.92 4.96
C LEU A 239 9.01 -1.49 4.78
N ALA A 240 8.08 -0.60 4.47
CA ALA A 240 8.17 0.85 4.61
C ALA A 240 6.92 1.34 5.35
N ILE A 241 6.95 2.56 5.86
CA ILE A 241 5.82 3.18 6.55
C ILE A 241 5.37 4.38 5.72
N SER A 242 4.05 4.51 5.49
CA SER A 242 3.45 5.70 4.91
C SER A 242 3.20 6.73 6.00
N ILE A 243 3.59 7.97 5.72
CA ILE A 243 3.22 9.14 6.52
C ILE A 243 2.88 10.28 5.57
N HIS A 244 1.88 11.09 5.92
CA HIS A 244 1.50 12.28 5.18
C HIS A 244 2.05 13.51 5.90
N TYR A 245 2.92 14.25 5.22
CA TYR A 245 3.56 15.43 5.81
C TYR A 245 2.95 16.71 5.26
N PHE A 246 2.00 17.27 6.00
CA PHE A 246 1.25 18.48 5.62
C PHE A 246 1.74 19.74 6.35
N GLU A 247 3.03 19.81 6.66
CA GLU A 247 3.62 20.96 7.35
C GLU A 247 4.41 21.89 6.39
N PRO A 248 4.42 23.20 6.61
CA PRO A 248 3.56 23.89 7.57
C PRO A 248 2.12 24.00 7.07
N TYR A 249 1.12 23.71 7.93
CA TYR A 249 -0.30 23.70 7.60
C TYR A 249 -0.76 24.93 6.80
N ASN A 250 -0.31 26.12 7.20
CA ASN A 250 -0.64 27.37 6.49
C ASN A 250 -0.11 27.46 5.06
N PHE A 251 0.92 26.69 4.73
CA PHE A 251 1.46 26.64 3.37
C PHE A 251 0.60 25.76 2.48
N ILE A 252 0.10 24.64 3.00
CA ILE A 252 -0.64 23.63 2.26
C ILE A 252 -2.12 24.00 2.10
N TYR A 253 -2.76 24.47 3.19
CA TYR A 253 -4.21 24.67 3.21
C TYR A 253 -4.65 26.13 3.09
N ASN A 254 -3.73 27.11 3.14
CA ASN A 254 -4.09 28.53 3.08
C ASN A 254 -3.66 29.18 1.76
N ILE A 255 -4.41 28.89 0.68
CA ILE A 255 -4.19 29.42 -0.66
C ILE A 255 -4.04 30.95 -0.69
N ASN A 256 -4.78 31.70 0.15
CA ASN A 256 -4.69 33.15 0.24
C ASN A 256 -3.34 33.64 0.78
N LYS A 257 -2.66 32.86 1.60
CA LYS A 257 -1.31 33.15 2.08
C LYS A 257 -0.24 32.77 1.04
N LEU A 258 -0.47 31.70 0.29
CA LEU A 258 0.41 31.28 -0.80
C LEU A 258 0.46 32.33 -1.91
N LEU A 259 -0.69 32.88 -2.31
CA LEU A 259 -0.77 33.94 -3.31
C LEU A 259 -0.08 35.24 -2.88
N LYS A 260 0.00 35.51 -1.54
CA LYS A 260 0.77 36.65 -1.01
C LYS A 260 2.28 36.42 -0.94
N ILE A 261 2.75 35.18 -1.01
CA ILE A 261 4.18 34.84 -1.01
C ILE A 261 4.72 34.82 -2.45
N LEU A 262 3.84 34.56 -3.43
CA LEU A 262 4.19 34.44 -4.85
C LEU A 262 4.04 35.79 -5.62
N ASN A 263 3.45 36.83 -5.01
CA ASN A 263 3.38 38.22 -5.48
C ASN A 263 4.35 39.11 -4.69
#